data_adc7301538d9071faac106da5a048d6b
#
_entry.id   adc7301538d9071faac106da5a048d6b
#
_cell.length_a   1.000
_cell.length_b   1.000
_cell.length_c   1.000
_cell.angle_alpha   90.00
_cell.angle_beta   90.00
_cell.angle_gamma   90.00
#
_symmetry.space_group_name_H-M   'P 1'
#
loop_
_entity.id
_entity.type
_entity.pdbx_description
1 polymer ?
#
loop_
_entity_poly.entity_id
_entity_poly.type
_entity_poly.pdbx_seq_one_letter_code
_entity_poly.pdbx_strand_id
1 'polypeptide(L)'
;MFTRVRFVFLGVALLCSLSVFAQTLSGVVTDQKSREGLISATVQLIAGDGKINYTSTDLKGMFQFKKLPAGTYTLQISYVGYKTYKEAVIIPSSGEKKVNVTMREDVNLLDEISVNARATRAEQKGDSLLYNAEAFKVMQGSSAEDLLAKMPGIVVEGGSIQAQGEEVKKVLVDG
;
A
#
# COMPACT_ATOMS: atom_id res chain seq x y z
N MET A 1 -68.41 16.32 -6.81
CA MET A 1 -67.73 15.88 -5.59
C MET A 1 -66.76 14.68 -5.85
N PHE A 2 -67.12 13.76 -6.71
CA PHE A 2 -66.32 12.54 -7.05
C PHE A 2 -65.03 12.78 -7.81
N THR A 3 -64.92 13.85 -8.62
CA THR A 3 -63.74 14.13 -9.42
C THR A 3 -62.52 14.56 -8.56
N ARG A 4 -62.73 15.32 -7.50
CA ARG A 4 -61.66 15.78 -6.59
C ARG A 4 -61.08 14.64 -5.76
N VAL A 5 -61.89 13.65 -5.39
CA VAL A 5 -61.47 12.46 -4.64
C VAL A 5 -60.58 11.57 -5.51
N ARG A 6 -60.84 11.44 -6.84
CA ARG A 6 -60.02 10.68 -7.78
C ARG A 6 -58.59 11.25 -7.91
N PHE A 7 -58.47 12.56 -7.97
CA PHE A 7 -57.14 13.21 -8.05
C PHE A 7 -56.31 13.06 -6.75
N VAL A 8 -56.97 13.05 -5.59
CA VAL A 8 -56.31 12.81 -4.32
C VAL A 8 -55.81 11.36 -4.22
N PHE A 9 -56.60 10.38 -4.63
CA PHE A 9 -56.16 8.98 -4.68
C PHE A 9 -55.04 8.73 -5.68
N LEU A 10 -55.06 9.39 -6.84
CA LEU A 10 -53.98 9.31 -7.82
C LEU A 10 -52.69 9.92 -7.30
N GLY A 11 -52.78 11.03 -6.56
CA GLY A 11 -51.63 11.67 -5.91
C GLY A 11 -51.00 10.84 -4.76
N VAL A 12 -51.83 10.19 -3.96
CA VAL A 12 -51.38 9.30 -2.87
C VAL A 12 -50.76 8.01 -3.45
N ALA A 13 -51.27 7.44 -4.52
CA ALA A 13 -50.70 6.27 -5.19
C ALA A 13 -49.32 6.56 -5.81
N LEU A 14 -49.11 7.78 -6.30
CA LEU A 14 -47.81 8.20 -6.88
C LEU A 14 -46.75 8.42 -5.81
N LEU A 15 -47.11 8.77 -4.57
CA LEU A 15 -46.21 8.95 -3.45
C LEU A 15 -45.69 7.62 -2.81
N CYS A 16 -46.42 6.52 -3.00
CA CYS A 16 -46.06 5.20 -2.50
C CYS A 16 -45.01 4.44 -3.32
N SER A 17 -44.64 4.93 -4.51
CA SER A 17 -43.78 4.17 -5.45
C SER A 17 -42.26 4.45 -5.28
N LEU A 18 -41.84 5.22 -4.33
CA LEU A 18 -40.41 5.45 -4.05
C LEU A 18 -39.89 4.43 -3.03
N SER A 19 -40.03 3.14 -3.33
CA SER A 19 -39.29 2.11 -2.59
C SER A 19 -37.81 2.20 -2.99
N VAL A 20 -37.07 3.03 -2.27
CA VAL A 20 -35.59 3.02 -2.38
C VAL A 20 -35.11 1.70 -1.78
N PHE A 21 -34.91 0.71 -2.61
CA PHE A 21 -34.25 -0.54 -2.21
C PHE A 21 -32.79 -0.21 -1.84
N ALA A 22 -32.56 -0.09 -0.56
CA ALA A 22 -31.23 0.13 -0.01
C ALA A 22 -30.54 -1.24 0.13
N GLN A 23 -29.68 -1.58 -0.82
CA GLN A 23 -28.88 -2.80 -0.75
C GLN A 23 -27.75 -2.66 0.28
N THR A 24 -27.40 -3.79 0.86
CA THR A 24 -26.33 -3.88 1.86
C THR A 24 -25.29 -4.87 1.37
N LEU A 25 -24.02 -4.45 1.43
CA LEU A 25 -22.87 -5.35 1.33
C LEU A 25 -22.29 -5.53 2.71
N SER A 26 -22.20 -6.77 3.17
CA SER A 26 -21.56 -7.10 4.43
C SER A 26 -20.54 -8.23 4.25
N GLY A 27 -19.66 -8.40 5.22
CA GLY A 27 -18.69 -9.48 5.17
C GLY A 27 -17.80 -9.53 6.39
N VAL A 28 -16.90 -10.52 6.39
CA VAL A 28 -15.90 -10.71 7.42
C VAL A 28 -14.53 -10.78 6.77
N VAL A 29 -13.55 -10.11 7.35
CA VAL A 29 -12.15 -10.16 6.94
C VAL A 29 -11.38 -10.93 8.00
N THR A 30 -10.73 -12.02 7.58
CA THR A 30 -9.99 -12.90 8.48
C THR A 30 -8.55 -13.08 8.03
N ASP A 31 -7.68 -13.37 8.96
CA ASP A 31 -6.31 -13.82 8.68
C ASP A 31 -6.30 -15.26 8.16
N GLN A 32 -5.41 -15.57 7.22
CA GLN A 32 -5.33 -16.91 6.63
C GLN A 32 -4.79 -17.97 7.59
N LYS A 33 -3.85 -17.61 8.46
CA LYS A 33 -3.17 -18.54 9.35
C LYS A 33 -3.95 -18.74 10.66
N SER A 34 -4.26 -17.65 11.36
CA SER A 34 -4.93 -17.68 12.66
C SER A 34 -6.44 -17.87 12.54
N ARG A 35 -7.04 -17.54 11.38
CA ARG A 35 -8.50 -17.51 11.16
C ARG A 35 -9.22 -16.46 12.01
N GLU A 36 -8.50 -15.60 12.70
CA GLU A 36 -9.06 -14.53 13.50
C GLU A 36 -9.50 -13.35 12.62
N GLY A 37 -10.50 -12.59 13.10
CA GLY A 37 -10.98 -11.38 12.41
C GLY A 37 -9.94 -10.27 12.45
N LEU A 38 -9.66 -9.65 11.31
CA LEU A 38 -8.75 -8.50 11.24
C LEU A 38 -9.48 -7.23 11.65
N ILE A 39 -9.07 -6.65 12.77
CA ILE A 39 -9.68 -5.46 13.38
C ILE A 39 -9.14 -4.21 12.71
N SER A 40 -10.04 -3.25 12.41
CA SER A 40 -9.66 -1.96 11.78
C SER A 40 -9.01 -2.07 10.40
N ALA A 41 -9.22 -3.17 9.68
CA ALA A 41 -8.83 -3.26 8.27
C ALA A 41 -9.63 -2.23 7.45
N THR A 42 -8.97 -1.50 6.58
CA THR A 42 -9.60 -0.51 5.71
C THR A 42 -10.29 -1.22 4.55
N VAL A 43 -11.58 -1.00 4.39
CA VAL A 43 -12.40 -1.55 3.32
C VAL A 43 -12.88 -0.43 2.41
N GLN A 44 -12.56 -0.53 1.12
CA GLN A 44 -12.95 0.42 0.07
C GLN A 44 -13.87 -0.28 -0.91
N LEU A 45 -14.92 0.39 -1.30
CA LEU A 45 -15.85 -0.05 -2.35
C LEU A 45 -15.88 0.98 -3.45
N ILE A 46 -15.27 0.66 -4.59
CA ILE A 46 -15.07 1.54 -5.74
C ILE A 46 -16.13 1.23 -6.79
N ALA A 47 -16.97 2.21 -7.09
CA ALA A 47 -17.98 2.10 -8.15
C ALA A 47 -17.37 2.31 -9.53
N GLY A 48 -18.04 1.85 -10.58
CA GLY A 48 -17.59 2.00 -11.97
C GLY A 48 -17.45 3.45 -12.44
N ASP A 49 -18.12 4.40 -11.79
CA ASP A 49 -17.99 5.86 -11.99
C ASP A 49 -16.79 6.49 -11.23
N GLY A 50 -16.01 5.68 -10.54
CA GLY A 50 -14.86 6.13 -9.75
C GLY A 50 -15.21 6.60 -8.32
N LYS A 51 -16.47 6.61 -7.91
CA LYS A 51 -16.88 6.95 -6.55
C LYS A 51 -16.42 5.88 -5.58
N ILE A 52 -15.80 6.31 -4.46
CA ILE A 52 -15.26 5.41 -3.45
C ILE A 52 -16.03 5.59 -2.14
N ASN A 53 -16.52 4.49 -1.60
CA ASN A 53 -17.08 4.40 -0.26
C ASN A 53 -16.07 3.69 0.66
N TYR A 54 -15.92 4.17 1.88
CA TYR A 54 -14.98 3.64 2.87
C TYR A 54 -15.71 3.13 4.11
N THR A 55 -15.19 2.07 4.68
CA THR A 55 -15.54 1.58 6.02
C THR A 55 -14.31 0.88 6.61
N SER A 56 -14.37 0.51 7.89
CA SER A 56 -13.36 -0.34 8.53
C SER A 56 -14.03 -1.54 9.18
N THR A 57 -13.26 -2.59 9.40
CA THR A 57 -13.72 -3.77 10.13
C THR A 57 -13.81 -3.50 11.62
N ASP A 58 -14.79 -4.13 12.27
CA ASP A 58 -15.00 -4.10 13.71
C ASP A 58 -14.10 -5.09 14.48
N LEU A 59 -14.34 -5.24 15.81
CA LEU A 59 -13.60 -6.17 16.69
C LEU A 59 -13.68 -7.65 16.29
N LYS A 60 -14.63 -8.01 15.43
CA LYS A 60 -14.81 -9.39 14.90
C LYS A 60 -14.37 -9.50 13.43
N GLY A 61 -13.76 -8.45 12.88
CA GLY A 61 -13.40 -8.39 11.48
C GLY A 61 -14.58 -8.15 10.53
N MET A 62 -15.77 -7.76 11.04
CA MET A 62 -16.96 -7.53 10.23
C MET A 62 -16.96 -6.12 9.63
N PHE A 63 -17.45 -6.00 8.38
CA PHE A 63 -17.68 -4.72 7.72
C PHE A 63 -19.08 -4.68 7.10
N GLN A 64 -19.60 -3.48 6.91
CA GLN A 64 -20.90 -3.26 6.29
C GLN A 64 -20.95 -1.94 5.53
N PHE A 65 -21.45 -2.00 4.30
CA PHE A 65 -21.90 -0.85 3.52
C PHE A 65 -23.42 -0.89 3.38
N LYS A 66 -24.08 0.23 3.61
CA LYS A 66 -25.54 0.37 3.50
C LYS A 66 -25.91 1.34 2.38
N LYS A 67 -27.13 1.20 1.86
CA LYS A 67 -27.69 2.12 0.85
C LYS A 67 -26.86 2.17 -0.44
N LEU A 68 -26.37 1.02 -0.89
CA LEU A 68 -25.64 0.92 -2.13
C LEU A 68 -26.62 0.85 -3.32
N PRO A 69 -26.39 1.56 -4.42
CA PRO A 69 -27.04 1.27 -5.68
C PRO A 69 -26.67 -0.11 -6.19
N ALA A 70 -27.58 -0.76 -6.92
CA ALA A 70 -27.24 -1.98 -7.65
C ALA A 70 -26.19 -1.69 -8.72
N GLY A 71 -25.25 -2.59 -8.90
CA GLY A 71 -24.18 -2.40 -9.87
C GLY A 71 -22.94 -3.22 -9.60
N THR A 72 -21.92 -3.01 -10.42
CA THR A 72 -20.60 -3.65 -10.25
C THR A 72 -19.65 -2.70 -9.54
N TYR A 73 -18.99 -3.23 -8.53
CA TYR A 73 -18.04 -2.52 -7.70
C TYR A 73 -16.73 -3.30 -7.59
N THR A 74 -15.64 -2.61 -7.34
CA THR A 74 -14.39 -3.24 -6.90
C THR A 74 -14.28 -3.10 -5.39
N LEU A 75 -14.29 -4.23 -4.69
CA LEU A 75 -13.99 -4.32 -3.26
C LEU A 75 -12.48 -4.38 -3.10
N GLN A 76 -11.91 -3.44 -2.37
CA GLN A 76 -10.50 -3.42 -2.03
C GLN A 76 -10.34 -3.38 -0.50
N ILE A 77 -9.51 -4.26 0.04
CA ILE A 77 -9.25 -4.34 1.48
C ILE A 77 -7.75 -4.24 1.70
N SER A 78 -7.36 -3.37 2.61
CA SER A 78 -5.96 -3.17 3.00
C SER A 78 -5.81 -3.22 4.52
N TYR A 79 -4.72 -3.86 4.95
CA TYR A 79 -4.33 -3.96 6.36
C TYR A 79 -2.81 -3.98 6.47
N VAL A 80 -2.26 -3.38 7.53
CA VAL A 80 -0.81 -3.28 7.73
C VAL A 80 -0.21 -4.67 7.85
N GLY A 81 0.83 -4.97 7.07
CA GLY A 81 1.48 -6.28 7.04
C GLY A 81 0.79 -7.34 6.17
N TYR A 82 -0.24 -6.97 5.42
CA TYR A 82 -0.99 -7.90 4.57
C TYR A 82 -1.02 -7.46 3.11
N LYS A 83 -1.07 -8.43 2.21
CA LYS A 83 -1.29 -8.17 0.78
C LYS A 83 -2.68 -7.57 0.57
N THR A 84 -2.72 -6.46 -0.17
CA THR A 84 -3.99 -5.83 -0.54
C THR A 84 -4.86 -6.80 -1.32
N TYR A 85 -6.08 -7.02 -0.83
CA TYR A 85 -7.11 -7.82 -1.52
C TYR A 85 -7.92 -6.94 -2.46
N LYS A 86 -8.21 -7.45 -3.67
CA LYS A 86 -9.09 -6.80 -4.65
C LYS A 86 -9.96 -7.82 -5.34
N GLU A 87 -11.27 -7.57 -5.40
CA GLU A 87 -12.25 -8.41 -6.09
C GLU A 87 -13.39 -7.57 -6.68
N ALA A 88 -13.88 -7.96 -7.85
CA ALA A 88 -15.09 -7.39 -8.42
C ALA A 88 -16.32 -8.01 -7.77
N VAL A 89 -17.21 -7.19 -7.22
CA VAL A 89 -18.43 -7.61 -6.51
C VAL A 89 -19.65 -7.01 -7.21
N ILE A 90 -20.63 -7.85 -7.51
CA ILE A 90 -21.91 -7.42 -8.07
C ILE A 90 -22.90 -7.26 -6.92
N ILE A 91 -23.42 -6.05 -6.75
CA ILE A 91 -24.50 -5.74 -5.80
C ILE A 91 -25.84 -5.96 -6.52
N PRO A 92 -26.67 -6.89 -6.04
CA PRO A 92 -27.96 -7.20 -6.67
C PRO A 92 -28.94 -6.01 -6.54
N SER A 93 -30.01 -6.04 -7.34
CA SER A 93 -31.05 -5.00 -7.31
C SER A 93 -31.91 -5.02 -6.03
N SER A 94 -31.84 -6.10 -5.25
CA SER A 94 -32.54 -6.23 -3.96
C SER A 94 -31.78 -7.19 -3.05
N GLY A 95 -31.89 -6.97 -1.72
CA GLY A 95 -31.34 -7.86 -0.71
C GLY A 95 -29.94 -7.48 -0.22
N GLU A 96 -29.28 -8.45 0.41
CA GLU A 96 -27.96 -8.34 1.00
C GLU A 96 -26.96 -9.20 0.20
N LYS A 97 -25.77 -8.66 -0.02
CA LYS A 97 -24.62 -9.40 -0.52
C LYS A 97 -23.62 -9.63 0.61
N LYS A 98 -23.24 -10.90 0.83
CA LYS A 98 -22.20 -11.27 1.80
C LYS A 98 -20.92 -11.68 1.08
N VAL A 99 -19.78 -11.16 1.55
CA VAL A 99 -18.44 -11.47 1.00
C VAL A 99 -17.48 -11.69 2.15
N ASN A 100 -17.03 -12.92 2.34
CA ASN A 100 -16.02 -13.26 3.34
C ASN A 100 -14.65 -13.28 2.67
N VAL A 101 -13.69 -12.55 3.24
CA VAL A 101 -12.36 -12.36 2.69
C VAL A 101 -11.33 -12.91 3.66
N THR A 102 -10.41 -13.71 3.14
CA THR A 102 -9.25 -14.20 3.88
C THR A 102 -8.01 -13.48 3.35
N MET A 103 -7.36 -12.70 4.21
CA MET A 103 -6.15 -11.96 3.87
C MET A 103 -4.90 -12.77 4.20
N ARG A 104 -3.87 -12.55 3.40
CA ARG A 104 -2.57 -13.21 3.52
C ARG A 104 -1.53 -12.18 3.93
N GLU A 105 -0.69 -12.52 4.93
CA GLU A 105 0.45 -11.68 5.31
C GLU A 105 1.37 -11.43 4.11
N ASP A 106 1.86 -10.21 4.00
CA ASP A 106 2.86 -9.83 3.00
C ASP A 106 4.27 -9.94 3.62
N VAL A 107 4.84 -11.13 3.53
CA VAL A 107 6.19 -11.41 4.06
C VAL A 107 7.28 -10.56 3.38
N ASN A 108 7.04 -10.05 2.17
CA ASN A 108 8.01 -9.20 1.47
C ASN A 108 8.09 -7.79 2.08
N LEU A 109 7.05 -7.31 2.77
CA LEU A 109 7.11 -6.05 3.52
C LEU A 109 8.05 -6.12 4.72
N LEU A 110 8.31 -7.32 5.26
CA LEU A 110 9.26 -7.53 6.34
C LEU A 110 10.71 -7.60 5.84
N ASP A 111 10.91 -8.05 4.59
CA ASP A 111 12.22 -8.08 3.94
C ASP A 111 12.59 -6.70 3.36
N GLU A 112 11.62 -5.87 3.00
CA GLU A 112 11.85 -4.51 2.46
C GLU A 112 12.09 -3.45 3.56
N ILE A 113 11.87 -3.80 4.84
CA ILE A 113 12.40 -3.08 6.01
C ILE A 113 13.79 -3.65 6.41
N SER A 114 14.44 -4.45 5.58
CA SER A 114 15.88 -4.53 5.63
C SER A 114 16.40 -3.16 5.18
N VAL A 115 16.41 -2.27 6.16
CA VAL A 115 17.26 -1.12 6.27
C VAL A 115 17.99 -0.83 4.94
N ASN A 116 17.40 0.03 4.09
CA ASN A 116 18.19 1.03 3.42
C ASN A 116 18.73 1.97 4.51
N ALA A 117 19.46 1.46 5.49
CA ALA A 117 20.56 2.18 6.04
C ALA A 117 21.36 2.57 4.79
N ARG A 118 21.26 3.82 4.37
CA ARG A 118 22.21 4.42 3.45
C ARG A 118 23.53 3.91 3.95
N ALA A 119 24.15 2.97 3.19
CA ALA A 119 25.42 2.40 3.57
C ALA A 119 26.28 3.58 3.96
N THR A 120 26.69 3.64 5.20
CA THR A 120 27.39 4.80 5.76
C THR A 120 28.58 4.97 4.85
N ARG A 121 28.64 6.07 4.10
CA ARG A 121 29.65 6.25 3.03
C ARG A 121 31.06 6.14 3.58
N ALA A 122 31.23 6.51 4.84
CA ALA A 122 32.48 6.40 5.57
C ALA A 122 32.19 6.17 7.05
N GLU A 123 32.94 5.28 7.68
CA GLU A 123 32.95 5.00 9.12
C GLU A 123 34.34 5.23 9.67
N GLN A 124 34.48 6.04 10.73
CA GLN A 124 35.75 6.25 11.41
C GLN A 124 35.94 5.14 12.45
N LYS A 125 36.98 4.34 12.28
CA LYS A 125 37.36 3.29 13.22
C LYS A 125 38.74 3.57 13.79
N GLY A 126 38.76 4.25 14.93
CA GLY A 126 40.00 4.74 15.53
C GLY A 126 40.65 5.84 14.67
N ASP A 127 41.89 5.63 14.24
CA ASP A 127 42.67 6.54 13.38
C ASP A 127 42.49 6.23 11.86
N SER A 128 41.58 5.32 11.51
CA SER A 128 41.35 4.87 10.14
C SER A 128 39.94 5.21 9.68
N LEU A 129 39.77 5.61 8.39
CA LEU A 129 38.53 5.80 7.73
C LEU A 129 38.21 4.60 6.82
N LEU A 130 37.11 3.91 7.10
CA LEU A 130 36.58 2.87 6.25
C LEU A 130 35.54 3.48 5.28
N TYR A 131 35.77 3.32 3.99
CA TYR A 131 34.79 3.68 2.97
C TYR A 131 34.08 2.43 2.47
N ASN A 132 32.77 2.49 2.41
CA ASN A 132 31.99 1.42 1.79
C ASN A 132 31.91 1.66 0.28
N ALA A 133 32.60 0.82 -0.50
CA ALA A 133 32.66 0.92 -1.97
C ALA A 133 31.27 0.84 -2.62
N GLU A 134 30.35 0.06 -2.07
CA GLU A 134 28.98 -0.08 -2.60
C GLU A 134 28.12 1.19 -2.46
N ALA A 135 28.52 2.10 -1.56
CA ALA A 135 27.84 3.39 -1.37
C ALA A 135 28.13 4.41 -2.50
N PHE A 136 29.12 4.11 -3.37
CA PHE A 136 29.54 4.98 -4.46
C PHE A 136 29.17 4.34 -5.80
N LYS A 137 28.24 4.96 -6.52
CA LYS A 137 27.83 4.48 -7.85
C LYS A 137 28.90 4.83 -8.88
N VAL A 138 29.54 3.81 -9.44
CA VAL A 138 30.42 3.89 -10.62
C VAL A 138 29.77 3.18 -11.80
N MET A 139 30.14 3.51 -13.02
CA MET A 139 29.65 2.82 -14.22
C MET A 139 30.24 1.41 -14.26
N GLN A 140 29.50 0.47 -14.86
CA GLN A 140 29.98 -0.89 -15.09
C GLN A 140 31.22 -0.85 -15.99
N GLY A 141 32.37 -1.35 -15.51
CA GLY A 141 33.65 -1.27 -16.22
C GLY A 141 34.55 -0.10 -15.81
N SER A 142 34.17 0.70 -14.81
CA SER A 142 35.01 1.75 -14.23
C SER A 142 36.22 1.16 -13.48
N SER A 143 37.34 1.88 -13.52
CA SER A 143 38.57 1.50 -12.79
C SER A 143 38.43 1.76 -11.26
N ALA A 144 39.31 1.17 -10.46
CA ALA A 144 39.42 1.46 -9.05
C ALA A 144 39.73 2.95 -8.77
N GLU A 145 40.46 3.61 -9.66
CA GLU A 145 40.76 5.04 -9.59
C GLU A 145 39.49 5.90 -9.71
N ASP A 146 38.55 5.52 -10.62
CA ASP A 146 37.28 6.21 -10.77
C ASP A 146 36.39 6.12 -9.52
N LEU A 147 36.48 5.01 -8.78
CA LEU A 147 35.83 4.83 -7.49
C LEU A 147 36.46 5.72 -6.43
N LEU A 148 37.79 5.73 -6.34
CA LEU A 148 38.54 6.51 -5.36
C LEU A 148 38.32 8.01 -5.56
N ALA A 149 38.27 8.49 -6.80
CA ALA A 149 38.01 9.90 -7.12
C ALA A 149 36.62 10.40 -6.67
N LYS A 150 35.67 9.48 -6.43
CA LYS A 150 34.33 9.82 -5.90
C LYS A 150 34.23 9.82 -4.38
N MET A 151 35.27 9.37 -3.69
CA MET A 151 35.31 9.34 -2.23
C MET A 151 35.68 10.71 -1.66
N PRO A 152 34.94 11.23 -0.66
CA PRO A 152 35.23 12.53 -0.09
C PRO A 152 36.59 12.52 0.61
N GLY A 153 37.41 13.54 0.33
CA GLY A 153 38.78 13.69 0.94
C GLY A 153 39.86 12.89 0.22
N ILE A 154 39.56 12.26 -0.91
CA ILE A 154 40.54 11.60 -1.77
C ILE A 154 40.75 12.41 -3.04
N VAL A 155 41.99 12.67 -3.41
CA VAL A 155 42.39 13.33 -4.65
C VAL A 155 43.30 12.38 -5.41
N VAL A 156 42.97 12.15 -6.68
CA VAL A 156 43.75 11.31 -7.61
C VAL A 156 44.31 12.20 -8.70
N GLU A 157 45.62 12.42 -8.71
CA GLU A 157 46.31 13.22 -9.73
C GLU A 157 47.55 12.51 -10.21
N GLY A 158 47.67 12.33 -11.56
CA GLY A 158 48.89 11.81 -12.19
C GLY A 158 49.34 10.43 -11.72
N GLY A 159 48.40 9.57 -11.24
CA GLY A 159 48.70 8.24 -10.70
C GLY A 159 49.12 8.25 -9.18
N SER A 160 49.15 9.41 -8.57
CA SER A 160 49.32 9.57 -7.12
C SER A 160 47.94 9.74 -6.44
N ILE A 161 47.77 9.09 -5.29
CA ILE A 161 46.55 9.16 -4.49
C ILE A 161 46.87 9.89 -3.17
N GLN A 162 46.11 10.95 -2.90
CA GLN A 162 46.19 11.68 -1.64
C GLN A 162 44.88 11.51 -0.88
N ALA A 163 44.98 11.19 0.41
CA ALA A 163 43.86 11.14 1.33
C ALA A 163 44.03 12.22 2.40
N GLN A 164 43.04 13.12 2.49
CA GLN A 164 43.08 14.27 3.43
C GLN A 164 44.32 15.16 3.33
N GLY A 165 44.95 15.21 2.14
CA GLY A 165 46.16 16.00 1.89
C GLY A 165 47.48 15.26 2.16
N GLU A 166 47.42 14.00 2.56
CA GLU A 166 48.61 13.15 2.73
C GLU A 166 48.71 12.10 1.61
N GLU A 167 49.91 11.83 1.12
CA GLU A 167 50.17 10.84 0.07
C GLU A 167 49.98 9.41 0.58
N VAL A 168 49.10 8.65 -0.10
CA VAL A 168 48.79 7.26 0.24
C VAL A 168 49.87 6.33 -0.29
N LYS A 169 50.61 5.70 0.56
CA LYS A 169 51.70 4.78 0.22
C LYS A 169 51.24 3.40 -0.24
N LYS A 170 50.01 2.98 0.13
CA LYS A 170 49.48 1.66 -0.20
C LYS A 170 47.94 1.69 -0.22
N VAL A 171 47.35 1.19 -1.31
CA VAL A 171 45.91 0.96 -1.43
C VAL A 171 45.70 -0.55 -1.42
N LEU A 172 44.76 -1.02 -0.58
CA LEU A 172 44.30 -2.40 -0.57
C LEU A 172 42.82 -2.38 -0.94
N VAL A 173 42.46 -3.21 -1.91
CA VAL A 173 41.06 -3.42 -2.29
C VAL A 173 40.76 -4.87 -1.96
N ASP A 174 39.88 -5.06 -0.95
CA ASP A 174 39.29 -6.37 -0.66
C ASP A 174 37.96 -6.49 -1.40
N GLY A 175 37.80 -7.58 -2.14
CA GLY A 175 36.59 -7.98 -2.84
C GLY A 175 35.86 -9.07 -2.11
#